data_694448c747b79126fd9cf66c10c941b5
#
_entry.id   694448c747b79126fd9cf66c10c941b5
#
_cell.length_a   1.000
_cell.length_b   1.000
_cell.length_c   1.000
_cell.angle_alpha   90.00
_cell.angle_beta   90.00
_cell.angle_gamma   90.00
#
_symmetry.space_group_name_H-M   'P 1'
#
loop_
_entity.id
_entity.type
_entity.pdbx_description
1 polymer ?
#
loop_
_entity_poly.entity_id
_entity_poly.type
_entity_poly.pdbx_seq_one_letter_code
_entity_poly.pdbx_strand_id
1 'polypeptide(L)'
;MRSHVNLSHIVRTCGCFGIGRVIACGAARLHERIARDGADSVTLEVHRSLPPVLERLRAEGYQIVGLEQATNSERLFTFRFEPRTALVIGNERTGLEADALARLDRVAEIPLAGLPHSLNAATSAAIAVYEYARQFPPAGP
;
A
#
# COMPACT_ATOMS: atom_id res chain seq x y z
N MET A 1 9.22 2.88 4.66
CA MET A 1 8.39 3.72 5.54
C MET A 1 9.08 3.85 6.89
N ARG A 2 9.30 5.05 7.34
CA ARG A 2 10.01 5.30 8.60
C ARG A 2 9.11 5.43 9.82
N SER A 3 7.85 5.76 9.60
CA SER A 3 6.92 6.04 10.69
C SER A 3 6.22 4.77 11.14
N HIS A 4 6.42 4.39 12.40
CA HIS A 4 5.68 3.29 13.02
C HIS A 4 4.20 3.63 13.16
N VAL A 5 3.87 4.91 13.27
CA VAL A 5 2.49 5.41 13.33
C VAL A 5 1.79 5.14 12.00
N ASN A 6 2.44 5.49 10.88
CA ASN A 6 1.88 5.25 9.55
C ASN A 6 1.68 3.76 9.29
N LEU A 7 2.68 2.94 9.59
CA LEU A 7 2.55 1.49 9.43
C LEU A 7 1.40 0.93 10.26
N SER A 8 1.25 1.40 11.49
CA SER A 8 0.19 0.96 12.39
C SER A 8 -1.19 1.32 11.85
N HIS A 9 -1.37 2.52 11.28
CA HIS A 9 -2.62 2.93 10.63
C HIS A 9 -2.90 2.07 9.40
N ILE A 10 -1.88 1.74 8.60
CA ILE A 10 -2.04 0.88 7.43
C ILE A 10 -2.52 -0.52 7.85
N VAL A 11 -1.89 -1.09 8.86
CA VAL A 11 -2.28 -2.41 9.38
C VAL A 11 -3.73 -2.39 9.88
N ARG A 12 -4.10 -1.35 10.62
CA ARG A 12 -5.47 -1.19 11.10
C ARG A 12 -6.46 -1.11 9.94
N THR A 13 -6.16 -0.30 8.93
CA THR A 13 -7.00 -0.16 7.74
C THR A 13 -7.14 -1.50 7.02
N CYS A 14 -6.05 -2.21 6.81
CA CYS A 14 -6.08 -3.52 6.17
C CYS A 14 -6.94 -4.51 6.95
N GLY A 15 -6.83 -4.51 8.27
CA GLY A 15 -7.69 -5.34 9.11
C GLY A 15 -9.16 -5.03 8.92
N CYS A 16 -9.52 -3.74 8.84
CA CYS A 16 -10.89 -3.31 8.63
C CYS A 16 -11.46 -3.80 7.29
N PHE A 17 -10.64 -3.90 6.26
CA PHE A 17 -11.09 -4.27 4.92
C PHE A 17 -10.78 -5.73 4.55
N GLY A 18 -10.38 -6.54 5.52
CA GLY A 18 -10.13 -7.96 5.27
C GLY A 18 -8.88 -8.26 4.45
N ILE A 19 -7.93 -7.35 4.39
CA ILE A 19 -6.65 -7.57 3.72
C ILE A 19 -5.71 -8.18 4.75
N GLY A 20 -5.35 -9.44 4.54
CA GLY A 20 -4.66 -10.25 5.55
C GLY A 20 -3.14 -10.15 5.57
N ARG A 21 -2.53 -9.40 4.64
CA ARG A 21 -1.07 -9.38 4.52
C ARG A 21 -0.54 -7.97 4.31
N VAL A 22 0.42 -7.57 5.15
CA VAL A 22 1.16 -6.32 5.00
C VAL A 22 2.64 -6.64 5.06
N ILE A 23 3.41 -6.09 4.14
CA ILE A 23 4.86 -6.26 4.09
C ILE A 23 5.51 -4.90 4.31
N ALA A 24 6.37 -4.81 5.30
CA ALA A 24 7.16 -3.61 5.56
C ALA A 24 8.63 -3.88 5.26
N CYS A 25 9.32 -2.89 4.71
CA CYS A 25 10.74 -3.01 4.40
C CYS A 25 11.56 -2.06 5.28
N GLY A 26 12.66 -2.56 5.82
CA GLY A 26 13.50 -1.84 6.75
C GLY A 26 13.13 -2.11 8.20
N ALA A 27 13.49 -1.21 9.10
CA ALA A 27 13.13 -1.33 10.51
C ALA A 27 11.64 -1.00 10.68
N ALA A 28 10.86 -1.94 11.18
CA ALA A 28 9.42 -1.77 11.30
C ALA A 28 8.90 -2.40 12.59
N ARG A 29 7.95 -1.72 13.22
CA ARG A 29 7.21 -2.24 14.36
C ARG A 29 5.87 -1.53 14.46
N LEU A 30 4.92 -2.13 15.16
CA LEU A 30 3.58 -1.57 15.32
C LEU A 30 3.46 -0.78 16.62
N HIS A 31 2.64 0.27 16.56
CA HIS A 31 2.13 0.96 17.74
C HIS A 31 0.77 0.32 18.05
N GLU A 32 0.70 -0.49 19.08
CA GLU A 32 -0.46 -1.35 19.36
C GLU A 32 -1.77 -0.57 19.52
N ARG A 33 -1.74 0.60 20.17
CA ARG A 33 -2.93 1.42 20.35
C ARG A 33 -3.53 1.88 19.02
N ILE A 34 -2.70 2.05 18.01
CA ILE A 34 -3.13 2.48 16.68
C ILE A 34 -3.57 1.29 15.85
N ALA A 35 -2.77 0.22 15.82
CA ALA A 35 -3.07 -0.97 15.03
C ALA A 35 -4.30 -1.72 15.56
N ARG A 36 -4.50 -1.70 16.88
CA ARG A 36 -5.65 -2.33 17.56
C ARG A 36 -5.83 -3.79 17.11
N ASP A 37 -7.05 -4.17 16.81
CA ASP A 37 -7.39 -5.53 16.39
C ASP A 37 -6.84 -5.89 15.02
N GLY A 38 -6.42 -4.91 14.23
CA GLY A 38 -5.73 -5.15 12.97
C GLY A 38 -4.45 -5.95 13.14
N ALA A 39 -3.76 -5.77 14.26
CA ALA A 39 -2.54 -6.53 14.56
C ALA A 39 -2.81 -8.04 14.68
N ASP A 40 -4.02 -8.44 15.05
CA ASP A 40 -4.39 -9.84 15.22
C ASP A 40 -4.87 -10.48 13.92
N SER A 41 -5.47 -9.69 13.03
CA SER A 41 -6.07 -10.19 11.78
C SER A 41 -5.18 -10.04 10.55
N VAL A 42 -4.08 -9.31 10.66
CA VAL A 42 -3.16 -9.04 9.55
C VAL A 42 -1.80 -9.67 9.86
N THR A 43 -1.28 -10.44 8.90
CA THR A 43 0.09 -10.94 8.99
C THR A 43 1.05 -9.85 8.52
N LEU A 44 1.89 -9.37 9.44
CA LEU A 44 2.93 -8.40 9.11
C LEU A 44 4.25 -9.13 8.85
N GLU A 45 4.77 -8.98 7.65
CA GLU A 45 6.10 -9.46 7.29
C GLU A 45 7.06 -8.28 7.25
N VAL A 46 8.28 -8.48 7.70
CA VAL A 46 9.32 -7.45 7.66
C VAL A 46 10.51 -7.97 6.88
N HIS A 47 10.91 -7.24 5.87
CA HIS A 47 12.04 -7.59 5.00
C HIS A 47 13.05 -6.44 4.96
N ARG A 48 14.28 -6.75 4.56
CA ARG A 48 15.35 -5.76 4.54
C ARG A 48 15.13 -4.70 3.48
N SER A 49 14.71 -5.10 2.28
CA SER A 49 14.55 -4.18 1.14
C SER A 49 13.41 -4.61 0.23
N LEU A 50 12.90 -3.64 -0.53
CA LEU A 50 11.71 -3.82 -1.37
C LEU A 50 11.96 -4.62 -2.66
N PRO A 51 13.05 -4.40 -3.44
CA PRO A 51 13.17 -5.05 -4.74
C PRO A 51 13.04 -6.58 -4.73
N PRO A 52 13.70 -7.33 -3.82
CA PRO A 52 13.52 -8.78 -3.77
C PRO A 52 12.08 -9.20 -3.43
N VAL A 53 11.38 -8.40 -2.61
CA VAL A 53 9.98 -8.65 -2.26
C VAL A 53 9.10 -8.55 -3.51
N LEU A 54 9.32 -7.52 -4.33
CA LEU A 54 8.55 -7.33 -5.55
C LEU A 54 8.77 -8.48 -6.54
N GLU A 55 10.00 -8.94 -6.69
CA GLU A 55 10.31 -10.10 -7.55
C GLU A 55 9.55 -11.34 -7.08
N ARG A 56 9.54 -11.59 -5.77
CA ARG A 56 8.85 -12.74 -5.20
C ARG A 56 7.35 -12.65 -5.41
N LEU A 57 6.76 -11.47 -5.16
CA LEU A 57 5.33 -11.26 -5.33
C LEU A 57 4.91 -11.45 -6.79
N ARG A 58 5.72 -10.97 -7.72
CA ARG A 58 5.47 -11.17 -9.15
C ARG A 58 5.48 -12.67 -9.49
N ALA A 59 6.45 -13.41 -8.97
CA ALA A 59 6.52 -14.86 -9.17
C ALA A 59 5.31 -15.59 -8.57
N GLU A 60 4.72 -15.02 -7.52
CA GLU A 60 3.50 -15.55 -6.90
C GLU A 60 2.22 -15.16 -7.66
N GLY A 61 2.33 -14.38 -8.73
CA GLY A 61 1.20 -14.00 -9.57
C GLY A 61 0.51 -12.69 -9.20
N TYR A 62 1.14 -11.86 -8.38
CA TYR A 62 0.58 -10.55 -8.05
C TYR A 62 0.86 -9.52 -9.12
N GLN A 63 -0.12 -8.69 -9.44
CA GLN A 63 0.11 -7.46 -10.18
C GLN A 63 0.69 -6.43 -9.21
N ILE A 64 1.80 -5.82 -9.58
CA ILE A 64 2.50 -4.85 -8.74
C ILE A 64 2.04 -3.44 -9.13
N VAL A 65 1.31 -2.78 -8.25
CA VAL A 65 0.77 -1.44 -8.48
C VAL A 65 1.39 -0.47 -7.48
N GLY A 66 2.10 0.53 -7.98
CA GLY A 66 2.62 1.59 -7.13
C GLY A 66 1.60 2.71 -6.96
N LEU A 67 1.53 3.28 -5.76
CA LEU A 67 0.74 4.46 -5.48
C LEU A 67 1.69 5.65 -5.47
N GLU A 68 1.71 6.42 -6.56
CA GLU A 68 2.68 7.49 -6.77
C GLU A 68 2.17 8.47 -7.82
N GLN A 69 2.65 9.70 -7.77
CA GLN A 69 2.43 10.67 -8.84
C GLN A 69 3.60 10.57 -9.82
N ALA A 70 3.34 10.03 -10.99
CA ALA A 70 4.35 9.82 -12.02
C ALA A 70 3.79 10.19 -13.38
N THR A 71 4.66 10.36 -14.37
CA THR A 71 4.27 10.78 -15.72
C THR A 71 3.26 9.83 -16.36
N ASN A 72 3.39 8.53 -16.09
CA ASN A 72 2.54 7.49 -16.65
C ASN A 72 1.51 6.94 -15.66
N SER A 73 1.21 7.69 -14.59
CA SER A 73 0.25 7.23 -13.62
C SER A 73 -1.18 7.30 -14.15
N GLU A 74 -2.01 6.39 -13.67
CA GLU A 74 -3.44 6.34 -13.99
C GLU A 74 -4.21 6.87 -12.78
N ARG A 75 -5.29 7.58 -13.01
CA ARG A 75 -6.10 8.12 -11.92
C ARG A 75 -6.79 6.99 -11.18
N LEU A 76 -6.74 7.03 -9.87
CA LEU A 76 -7.36 6.00 -9.02
C LEU A 76 -8.88 5.90 -9.26
N PHE A 77 -9.54 6.99 -9.61
CA PHE A 77 -10.99 7.02 -9.89
C PHE A 77 -11.43 5.95 -10.87
N THR A 78 -10.62 5.68 -11.89
CA THR A 78 -10.96 4.78 -12.99
C THR A 78 -10.01 3.60 -13.06
N PHE A 79 -9.13 3.45 -12.07
CA PHE A 79 -8.16 2.38 -12.04
C PHE A 79 -8.85 1.05 -11.81
N ARG A 80 -8.53 0.04 -12.61
CA ARG A 80 -9.05 -1.32 -12.45
C ARG A 80 -7.97 -2.19 -11.85
N PHE A 81 -8.20 -2.60 -10.61
CA PHE A 81 -7.30 -3.54 -9.92
C PHE A 81 -7.54 -4.96 -10.39
N GLU A 82 -6.49 -5.78 -10.35
CA GLU A 82 -6.63 -7.23 -10.43
C GLU A 82 -6.92 -7.78 -9.04
N PRO A 83 -7.59 -8.95 -8.93
CA PRO A 83 -7.84 -9.53 -7.60
C PRO A 83 -6.56 -9.77 -6.81
N ARG A 84 -5.50 -10.25 -7.46
CA ARG A 84 -4.19 -10.44 -6.83
C ARG A 84 -3.32 -9.23 -7.10
N THR A 85 -3.51 -8.20 -6.31
CA THR A 85 -2.75 -6.95 -6.40
C THR A 85 -1.87 -6.80 -5.18
N ALA A 86 -0.62 -6.43 -5.41
CA ALA A 86 0.28 -5.92 -4.38
C ALA A 86 0.37 -4.41 -4.55
N LEU A 87 -0.16 -3.66 -3.59
CA LEU A 87 -0.13 -2.21 -3.59
C LEU A 87 1.14 -1.74 -2.90
N VAL A 88 1.95 -0.96 -3.60
CA VAL A 88 3.25 -0.50 -3.12
C VAL A 88 3.16 0.97 -2.75
N ILE A 89 3.45 1.26 -1.48
CA ILE A 89 3.44 2.62 -0.92
C ILE A 89 4.87 3.05 -0.67
N GLY A 90 5.23 4.23 -1.17
CA GLY A 90 6.58 4.76 -1.02
C GLY A 90 6.86 5.38 0.34
N ASN A 91 8.11 5.73 0.54
CA ASN A 91 8.56 6.47 1.72
C ASN A 91 7.92 7.86 1.71
N GLU A 92 7.56 8.37 2.89
CA GLU A 92 6.87 9.65 3.05
C GLU A 92 7.67 10.84 2.51
N ARG A 93 8.99 10.74 2.51
CA ARG A 93 9.88 11.83 2.12
C ARG A 93 10.35 11.74 0.69
N THR A 94 10.65 10.54 0.23
CA THR A 94 11.31 10.31 -1.06
C THR A 94 10.42 9.60 -2.08
N GLY A 95 9.24 9.10 -1.68
CA GLY A 95 8.40 8.29 -2.55
C GLY A 95 9.04 6.94 -2.85
N LEU A 96 8.74 6.40 -4.01
CA LEU A 96 9.34 5.16 -4.50
C LEU A 96 10.64 5.46 -5.21
N GLU A 97 11.68 4.69 -4.89
CA GLU A 97 12.97 4.82 -5.56
C GLU A 97 12.91 4.29 -7.00
N ALA A 98 13.86 4.72 -7.84
CA ALA A 98 13.87 4.36 -9.26
C ALA A 98 13.88 2.84 -9.49
N ASP A 99 14.61 2.09 -8.67
CA ASP A 99 14.66 0.63 -8.78
C ASP A 99 13.30 -0.02 -8.51
N ALA A 100 12.57 0.49 -7.52
CA ALA A 100 11.21 0.01 -7.25
C ALA A 100 10.25 0.42 -8.37
N LEU A 101 10.33 1.68 -8.83
CA LEU A 101 9.47 2.16 -9.92
C LEU A 101 9.64 1.31 -11.19
N ALA A 102 10.86 0.88 -11.50
CA ALA A 102 11.13 0.05 -12.67
C ALA A 102 10.49 -1.35 -12.58
N ARG A 103 10.12 -1.78 -11.38
CA ARG A 103 9.53 -3.11 -11.15
C ARG A 103 8.01 -3.09 -11.04
N LEU A 104 7.39 -1.92 -11.14
CA LEU A 104 5.93 -1.80 -11.07
C LEU A 104 5.32 -2.23 -12.41
N ASP A 105 4.18 -2.88 -12.34
CA ASP A 105 3.39 -3.18 -13.54
C ASP A 105 2.56 -1.97 -13.95
N ARG A 106 2.00 -1.26 -12.96
CA ARG A 106 1.19 -0.07 -13.19
C ARG A 106 1.38 0.91 -12.03
N VAL A 107 1.06 2.16 -12.27
CA VAL A 107 1.10 3.21 -11.25
C VAL A 107 -0.27 3.87 -11.18
N ALA A 108 -0.81 3.95 -9.97
CA ALA A 108 -2.07 4.65 -9.70
C ALA A 108 -1.75 5.92 -8.93
N GLU A 109 -2.50 7.00 -9.21
CA GLU A 109 -2.39 8.23 -8.44
C GLU A 109 -3.74 8.68 -7.89
N ILE A 110 -3.69 9.30 -6.73
CA ILE A 110 -4.84 9.97 -6.15
C ILE A 110 -4.82 11.40 -6.66
N PRO A 111 -5.80 11.81 -7.51
CA PRO A 111 -5.83 13.17 -8.03
C PRO A 111 -6.10 14.17 -6.90
N LEU A 112 -5.25 15.18 -6.79
CA LEU A 112 -5.36 16.21 -5.75
C LEU A 112 -5.59 17.57 -6.43
N ALA A 113 -6.64 18.26 -6.02
CA ALA A 113 -7.01 19.55 -6.61
C ALA A 113 -6.44 20.74 -5.85
N GLY A 114 -5.97 20.54 -4.64
CA GLY A 114 -5.53 21.60 -3.74
C GLY A 114 -4.09 21.49 -3.29
N LEU A 115 -3.77 22.25 -2.26
CA LEU A 115 -2.44 22.24 -1.63
C LEU A 115 -2.55 21.73 -0.20
N PRO A 116 -1.53 21.03 0.32
CA PRO A 116 -0.34 20.59 -0.41
C PRO A 116 -0.66 19.52 -1.45
N HIS A 117 0.25 19.29 -2.39
CA HIS A 117 0.07 18.33 -3.47
C HIS A 117 0.39 16.89 -3.06
N SER A 118 0.39 16.60 -1.78
CA SER A 118 0.66 15.26 -1.28
C SER A 118 -0.18 14.97 -0.05
N LEU A 119 -0.49 13.68 0.14
CA LEU A 119 -1.17 13.18 1.32
C LEU A 119 -0.19 12.39 2.19
N ASN A 120 -0.49 12.28 3.47
CA ASN A 120 0.19 11.34 4.35
C ASN A 120 0.13 9.94 3.76
N ALA A 121 1.19 9.17 3.90
CA ALA A 121 1.30 7.84 3.30
C ALA A 121 0.20 6.88 3.77
N ALA A 122 -0.13 6.89 5.05
CA ALA A 122 -1.20 6.04 5.59
C ALA A 122 -2.57 6.47 5.06
N THR A 123 -2.78 7.78 4.90
CA THR A 123 -4.02 8.31 4.30
C THR A 123 -4.15 7.86 2.85
N SER A 124 -3.08 7.97 2.09
CA SER A 124 -3.05 7.52 0.69
C SER A 124 -3.34 6.02 0.59
N ALA A 125 -2.71 5.24 1.46
CA ALA A 125 -2.94 3.80 1.51
C ALA A 125 -4.41 3.48 1.81
N ALA A 126 -5.02 4.18 2.77
CA ALA A 126 -6.41 3.96 3.14
C ALA A 126 -7.36 4.22 1.96
N ILE A 127 -7.13 5.29 1.22
CA ILE A 127 -7.93 5.64 0.03
C ILE A 127 -7.81 4.53 -1.02
N ALA A 128 -6.60 4.08 -1.31
CA ALA A 128 -6.37 3.03 -2.31
C ALA A 128 -6.94 1.68 -1.87
N VAL A 129 -6.81 1.34 -0.60
CA VAL A 129 -7.38 0.11 -0.03
C VAL A 129 -8.91 0.14 -0.13
N TYR A 130 -9.52 1.28 0.18
CA TYR A 130 -10.97 1.44 0.04
C TYR A 130 -11.41 1.23 -1.41
N GLU A 131 -10.69 1.82 -2.38
CA GLU A 131 -11.03 1.65 -3.79
C GLU A 131 -10.87 0.19 -4.25
N TYR A 132 -9.83 -0.49 -3.80
CA TYR A 132 -9.68 -1.92 -4.06
C TYR A 132 -10.87 -2.71 -3.49
N ALA A 133 -11.23 -2.43 -2.23
CA ALA A 133 -12.35 -3.11 -1.57
C ALA A 133 -13.69 -2.83 -2.26
N ARG A 134 -13.85 -1.63 -2.81
CA ARG A 134 -15.05 -1.30 -3.58
C ARG A 134 -15.17 -2.16 -4.84
N GLN A 135 -14.04 -2.43 -5.49
CA GLN A 135 -14.01 -3.28 -6.69
C GLN A 135 -14.16 -4.77 -6.34
N PHE A 136 -13.61 -5.19 -5.21
CA PHE A 136 -13.65 -6.57 -4.73
C PHE A 136 -14.17 -6.56 -3.29
N PRO A 137 -15.50 -6.38 -3.08
CA PRO A 137 -16.03 -6.24 -1.74
C PRO A 137 -15.70 -7.45 -0.86
N PRO A 138 -15.21 -7.22 0.38
CA PRO A 138 -14.99 -8.31 1.31
C PRO A 138 -16.32 -8.97 1.69
N ALA A 139 -16.25 -10.24 2.10
CA ALA A 139 -17.43 -10.90 2.65
C ALA A 139 -17.88 -10.14 3.90
N GLY A 140 -19.20 -9.96 4.04
CA GLY A 140 -19.76 -9.26 5.19
C GLY A 140 -19.53 -10.00 6.50
N PRO A 141 -19.73 -9.30 7.63
CA PRO A 141 -19.59 -9.95 8.94
C PRO A 141 -20.64 -11.03 9.16
#